data_731b2b340ea6a6f48d245378fdf23c7f
#
_entry.id   731b2b340ea6a6f48d245378fdf23c7f
#
_cell.length_a   1.000
_cell.length_b   1.000
_cell.length_c   1.000
_cell.angle_alpha   90.00
_cell.angle_beta   90.00
_cell.angle_gamma   90.00
#
_symmetry.space_group_name_H-M   'P 1'
#
loop_
_entity.id
_entity.type
_entity.pdbx_description
1 polymer ?
#
loop_
_entity_poly.entity_id
_entity_poly.type
_entity_poly.pdbx_seq_one_letter_code
_entity_poly.pdbx_strand_id
1 'polypeptide(L)'
;MKDQSRVSFAQSLDDKYMSYLTCLERIRTPSLIKVVAWTIFAGLLLCGAVLTFTPWVQTTSGPGKVTTMNPRDRVQSINAIVSGRIAQWYVHDGDSVKAGDPIVRIQDIDNQLVSRLEAQLEAAERKFAAAEEAVETARIDYARRESLFEEGLVSRYDYEQARIKVQELLVSQQEATADLNNARTNLSRQGSQLVTAPRDGTIVHVEAGDQATIVSAGTLLASFMPANVERAVEIYIDGRDIGLVNPGRQVRLEFEGWPAFQFSGIPNHAIGTFGGEVVFVEPSARADGRFRVLVKESTDAIDCFNGQQPDFARNMINCGWPPESFIRLGANTRGWILLDTVSLGFELWRLLNNFPPVNSAVVDNS
;
A
#
# COMPACT_ATOMS: atom_id res chain seq x y z
N MET A 1 93.92 21.06 5.93
CA MET A 1 94.36 20.80 4.54
C MET A 1 93.79 19.49 3.95
N LYS A 2 92.61 19.08 4.32
CA LYS A 2 92.02 17.79 3.82
C LYS A 2 90.67 17.92 3.09
N ASP A 3 90.18 19.15 2.96
CA ASP A 3 88.80 19.37 2.40
C ASP A 3 88.80 19.89 0.96
N GLN A 4 89.90 20.48 0.47
CA GLN A 4 90.01 21.00 -0.90
C GLN A 4 90.21 19.88 -1.95
N SER A 5 90.77 18.73 -1.60
CA SER A 5 91.03 17.63 -2.55
C SER A 5 89.74 16.83 -2.88
N ARG A 6 88.73 16.81 -1.99
CA ARG A 6 87.44 16.13 -2.23
C ARG A 6 86.49 16.91 -3.14
N VAL A 7 86.52 18.24 -3.03
CA VAL A 7 85.71 19.13 -3.88
C VAL A 7 86.20 19.12 -5.32
N SER A 8 87.52 19.07 -5.55
CA SER A 8 88.07 19.06 -6.87
C SER A 8 87.87 17.74 -7.61
N PHE A 9 87.84 16.61 -6.85
CA PHE A 9 87.63 15.29 -7.46
C PHE A 9 86.14 15.12 -7.84
N ALA A 10 85.17 15.61 -7.02
CA ALA A 10 83.77 15.63 -7.34
C ALA A 10 83.48 16.50 -8.58
N GLN A 11 84.04 17.71 -8.65
CA GLN A 11 83.93 18.59 -9.83
C GLN A 11 84.54 17.97 -11.11
N SER A 12 85.67 17.25 -11.02
CA SER A 12 86.25 16.59 -12.17
C SER A 12 85.48 15.37 -12.66
N LEU A 13 84.79 14.72 -11.76
CA LEU A 13 83.84 13.65 -12.11
C LEU A 13 82.57 14.18 -12.77
N ASP A 14 82.06 15.25 -12.29
CA ASP A 14 80.87 15.91 -12.87
C ASP A 14 81.16 16.38 -14.30
N ASP A 15 82.25 17.05 -14.55
CA ASP A 15 82.65 17.47 -15.89
C ASP A 15 82.87 16.31 -16.86
N LYS A 16 83.43 15.21 -16.40
CA LYS A 16 83.66 14.03 -17.22
C LYS A 16 82.37 13.26 -17.56
N TYR A 17 81.43 13.22 -16.66
CA TYR A 17 80.10 12.59 -16.90
C TYR A 17 79.13 13.52 -17.64
N MET A 18 79.26 14.83 -17.46
CA MET A 18 78.46 15.83 -18.20
C MET A 18 78.83 15.78 -19.72
N SER A 19 80.07 15.49 -20.10
CA SER A 19 80.45 15.32 -21.53
C SER A 19 79.74 14.15 -22.19
N TYR A 20 79.42 13.08 -21.46
CA TYR A 20 78.59 11.95 -21.96
C TYR A 20 77.09 12.23 -21.95
N LEU A 21 76.64 13.22 -21.15
CA LEU A 21 75.27 13.62 -21.09
C LEU A 21 74.87 14.64 -22.17
N THR A 22 75.85 15.23 -22.90
CA THR A 22 75.57 16.15 -24.00
C THR A 22 74.79 15.54 -25.14
N CYS A 23 74.75 14.18 -25.25
CA CYS A 23 73.79 13.50 -26.14
C CYS A 23 72.36 13.66 -25.76
N LEU A 24 72.05 13.79 -24.45
CA LEU A 24 70.71 14.03 -23.93
C LEU A 24 70.29 15.51 -24.09
N GLU A 25 71.22 16.45 -23.98
CA GLU A 25 70.99 17.89 -24.17
C GLU A 25 70.71 18.26 -25.64
N ARG A 26 71.12 17.43 -26.60
CA ARG A 26 70.82 17.62 -28.02
C ARG A 26 69.50 17.03 -28.51
N ILE A 27 68.81 16.30 -27.70
CA ILE A 27 67.43 15.86 -27.99
C ILE A 27 66.49 17.00 -27.70
N ARG A 28 66.47 17.98 -28.59
CA ARG A 28 65.39 19.01 -28.55
C ARG A 28 64.08 18.27 -28.81
N THR A 29 63.25 18.12 -27.77
CA THR A 29 61.88 17.60 -27.95
C THR A 29 61.22 18.41 -29.06
N PRO A 30 60.78 17.73 -30.16
CA PRO A 30 60.11 18.46 -31.25
C PRO A 30 58.97 19.30 -30.71
N SER A 31 58.83 20.52 -31.24
CA SER A 31 57.72 21.42 -30.80
C SER A 31 56.34 20.78 -30.83
N LEU A 32 56.15 19.84 -31.76
CA LEU A 32 54.94 19.00 -31.83
C LEU A 32 54.67 18.22 -30.55
N ILE A 33 55.68 17.61 -29.92
CA ILE A 33 55.50 16.83 -28.67
C ILE A 33 55.06 17.76 -27.53
N LYS A 34 55.62 18.99 -27.48
CA LYS A 34 55.21 19.98 -26.47
C LYS A 34 53.76 20.41 -26.69
N VAL A 35 53.35 20.65 -27.92
CA VAL A 35 51.95 20.98 -28.27
C VAL A 35 51.03 19.83 -27.89
N VAL A 36 51.38 18.60 -28.25
CA VAL A 36 50.56 17.42 -27.86
C VAL A 36 50.52 17.25 -26.34
N ALA A 37 51.60 17.43 -25.61
CA ALA A 37 51.61 17.35 -24.15
C ALA A 37 50.74 18.43 -23.53
N TRP A 38 50.78 19.67 -24.03
CA TRP A 38 49.93 20.75 -23.58
C TRP A 38 48.42 20.54 -23.89
N THR A 39 48.12 19.99 -25.08
CA THR A 39 46.71 19.66 -25.41
C THR A 39 46.16 18.54 -24.55
N ILE A 40 46.96 17.51 -24.26
CA ILE A 40 46.57 16.45 -23.32
C ILE A 40 46.37 17.00 -21.91
N PHE A 41 47.32 17.83 -21.44
CA PHE A 41 47.21 18.45 -20.10
C PHE A 41 46.02 19.37 -20.00
N ALA A 42 45.76 20.20 -21.00
CA ALA A 42 44.57 21.03 -21.05
C ALA A 42 43.27 20.21 -21.10
N GLY A 43 43.27 19.12 -21.86
CA GLY A 43 42.15 18.16 -21.90
C GLY A 43 41.88 17.49 -20.54
N LEU A 44 42.95 17.07 -19.83
CA LEU A 44 42.83 16.53 -18.47
C LEU A 44 42.28 17.56 -17.46
N LEU A 45 42.77 18.81 -17.54
CA LEU A 45 42.26 19.89 -16.71
C LEU A 45 40.78 20.17 -16.99
N LEU A 46 40.40 20.24 -18.27
CA LEU A 46 39.01 20.42 -18.67
C LEU A 46 38.11 19.28 -18.17
N CYS A 47 38.58 18.04 -18.34
CA CYS A 47 37.88 16.85 -17.84
C CYS A 47 37.73 16.89 -16.32
N GLY A 48 38.78 17.25 -15.57
CA GLY A 48 38.74 17.43 -14.13
C GLY A 48 37.76 18.52 -13.72
N ALA A 49 37.74 19.64 -14.44
CA ALA A 49 36.77 20.71 -14.20
C ALA A 49 35.31 20.26 -14.44
N VAL A 50 35.07 19.57 -15.54
CA VAL A 50 33.72 19.02 -15.83
C VAL A 50 33.29 18.02 -14.75
N LEU A 51 34.19 17.12 -14.33
CA LEU A 51 33.87 16.14 -13.30
C LEU A 51 33.54 16.77 -11.92
N THR A 52 34.17 17.89 -11.58
CA THR A 52 33.97 18.55 -10.28
C THR A 52 32.82 19.54 -10.26
N PHE A 53 32.59 20.27 -11.36
CA PHE A 53 31.62 21.37 -11.40
C PHE A 53 30.27 20.97 -12.01
N THR A 54 30.17 19.85 -12.73
CA THR A 54 28.87 19.44 -13.29
C THR A 54 28.00 18.82 -12.20
N PRO A 55 26.84 19.43 -11.89
CA PRO A 55 25.90 18.85 -10.96
C PRO A 55 25.21 17.62 -11.57
N TRP A 56 25.13 16.56 -10.81
CA TRP A 56 24.49 15.31 -11.20
C TRP A 56 23.47 14.92 -10.15
N VAL A 57 22.20 14.80 -10.53
CA VAL A 57 21.16 14.30 -9.63
C VAL A 57 21.23 12.77 -9.56
N GLN A 58 21.48 12.26 -8.38
CA GLN A 58 21.43 10.82 -8.14
C GLN A 58 19.98 10.33 -8.27
N THR A 59 19.79 9.17 -8.87
CA THR A 59 18.47 8.56 -9.04
C THR A 59 18.55 7.09 -8.68
N THR A 60 17.54 6.60 -7.97
CA THR A 60 17.30 5.16 -7.84
C THR A 60 16.03 4.80 -8.57
N SER A 61 16.02 3.64 -9.19
CA SER A 61 14.88 3.20 -10.01
C SER A 61 14.43 1.80 -9.61
N GLY A 62 13.14 1.57 -9.79
CA GLY A 62 12.57 0.26 -9.57
C GLY A 62 11.32 0.00 -10.39
N PRO A 63 11.00 -1.27 -10.62
CA PRO A 63 9.70 -1.65 -11.15
C PRO A 63 8.62 -1.36 -10.14
N GLY A 64 7.43 -1.08 -10.61
CA GLY A 64 6.28 -0.82 -9.76
C GLY A 64 4.97 -1.23 -10.42
N LYS A 65 3.89 -0.97 -9.71
CA LYS A 65 2.52 -1.19 -10.16
C LYS A 65 1.61 -0.08 -9.67
N VAL A 66 0.62 0.23 -10.48
CA VAL A 66 -0.47 1.13 -10.07
C VAL A 66 -1.33 0.41 -9.03
N THR A 67 -1.55 1.06 -7.91
CA THR A 67 -2.35 0.57 -6.77
C THR A 67 -3.26 1.68 -6.26
N THR A 68 -3.88 1.48 -5.13
CA THR A 68 -4.68 2.50 -4.44
C THR A 68 -3.96 2.99 -3.18
N MET A 69 -4.14 4.27 -2.85
CA MET A 69 -3.58 4.85 -1.64
C MET A 69 -4.10 4.12 -0.40
N ASN A 70 -5.40 3.93 -0.31
CA ASN A 70 -6.03 3.25 0.81
C ASN A 70 -6.22 1.75 0.54
N PRO A 71 -5.86 0.87 1.49
CA PRO A 71 -6.11 -0.56 1.36
C PRO A 71 -7.59 -0.92 1.14
N ARG A 72 -8.51 -0.09 1.66
CA ARG A 72 -9.97 -0.29 1.52
C ARG A 72 -10.47 -0.05 0.09
N ASP A 73 -9.66 0.61 -0.73
CA ASP A 73 -9.99 0.94 -2.11
C ASP A 73 -9.45 -0.10 -3.11
N ARG A 74 -8.80 -1.14 -2.62
CA ARG A 74 -8.40 -2.29 -3.43
C ARG A 74 -9.60 -3.14 -3.82
N VAL A 75 -9.40 -4.00 -4.81
CA VAL A 75 -10.38 -5.03 -5.14
C VAL A 75 -10.72 -5.83 -3.89
N GLN A 76 -12.01 -5.89 -3.58
CA GLN A 76 -12.55 -6.56 -2.41
C GLN A 76 -13.25 -7.85 -2.82
N SER A 77 -13.11 -8.88 -1.99
CA SER A 77 -13.82 -10.14 -2.16
C SER A 77 -15.18 -10.05 -1.51
N ILE A 78 -16.23 -10.33 -2.26
CA ILE A 78 -17.58 -10.52 -1.76
C ILE A 78 -17.77 -12.01 -1.52
N ASN A 79 -17.87 -12.41 -0.25
CA ASN A 79 -17.98 -13.80 0.16
C ASN A 79 -19.38 -14.12 0.63
N ALA A 80 -19.77 -15.38 0.48
CA ALA A 80 -21.01 -15.92 1.04
C ALA A 80 -20.96 -15.83 2.57
N ILE A 81 -21.96 -15.22 3.18
CA ILE A 81 -22.08 -15.12 4.64
C ILE A 81 -22.64 -16.41 5.22
N VAL A 82 -23.50 -17.08 4.46
CA VAL A 82 -24.13 -18.36 4.82
C VAL A 82 -23.94 -19.41 3.75
N SER A 83 -24.05 -20.66 4.16
CA SER A 83 -24.10 -21.79 3.21
C SER A 83 -25.51 -21.89 2.63
N GLY A 84 -25.59 -22.17 1.33
CA GLY A 84 -26.86 -22.30 0.65
C GLY A 84 -26.71 -22.52 -0.84
N ARG A 85 -27.80 -22.43 -1.57
CA ARG A 85 -27.84 -22.49 -3.02
C ARG A 85 -28.04 -21.08 -3.58
N ILE A 86 -27.31 -20.73 -4.63
CA ILE A 86 -27.54 -19.49 -5.37
C ILE A 86 -28.92 -19.57 -6.02
N ALA A 87 -29.83 -18.71 -5.58
CA ALA A 87 -31.15 -18.59 -6.14
C ALA A 87 -31.17 -17.70 -7.37
N GLN A 88 -30.50 -16.57 -7.31
CA GLN A 88 -30.48 -15.59 -8.41
C GLN A 88 -29.28 -14.66 -8.29
N TRP A 89 -28.63 -14.40 -9.44
CA TRP A 89 -27.68 -13.32 -9.63
C TRP A 89 -28.43 -12.08 -10.15
N TYR A 90 -28.06 -10.92 -9.64
CA TYR A 90 -28.60 -9.62 -10.06
C TYR A 90 -27.58 -8.80 -10.87
N VAL A 91 -26.32 -9.24 -10.91
CA VAL A 91 -25.20 -8.56 -11.54
C VAL A 91 -24.39 -9.52 -12.42
N HIS A 92 -23.66 -8.93 -13.37
CA HIS A 92 -22.73 -9.59 -14.27
C HIS A 92 -21.34 -8.94 -14.16
N ASP A 93 -20.35 -9.58 -14.78
CA ASP A 93 -19.01 -9.00 -14.90
C ASP A 93 -19.06 -7.65 -15.61
N GLY A 94 -18.49 -6.63 -15.00
CA GLY A 94 -18.46 -5.27 -15.52
C GLY A 94 -19.62 -4.36 -15.10
N ASP A 95 -20.62 -4.86 -14.39
CA ASP A 95 -21.76 -4.06 -13.95
C ASP A 95 -21.35 -3.03 -12.88
N SER A 96 -21.86 -1.81 -13.04
CA SER A 96 -21.74 -0.75 -12.06
C SER A 96 -22.87 -0.85 -11.05
N VAL A 97 -22.52 -0.88 -9.75
CA VAL A 97 -23.47 -1.01 -8.64
C VAL A 97 -23.32 0.13 -7.65
N LYS A 98 -24.43 0.49 -7.00
CA LYS A 98 -24.46 1.46 -5.88
C LYS A 98 -24.48 0.73 -4.55
N ALA A 99 -24.10 1.45 -3.49
CA ALA A 99 -24.21 0.96 -2.13
C ALA A 99 -25.63 0.44 -1.83
N GLY A 100 -25.71 -0.82 -1.39
CA GLY A 100 -26.98 -1.48 -1.09
C GLY A 100 -27.65 -2.20 -2.26
N ASP A 101 -27.17 -2.06 -3.49
CA ASP A 101 -27.71 -2.80 -4.64
C ASP A 101 -27.54 -4.31 -4.44
N PRO A 102 -28.54 -5.11 -4.85
CA PRO A 102 -28.49 -6.55 -4.73
C PRO A 102 -27.46 -7.15 -5.69
N ILE A 103 -26.61 -8.04 -5.20
CA ILE A 103 -25.60 -8.77 -6.01
C ILE A 103 -26.07 -10.19 -6.27
N VAL A 104 -26.35 -10.92 -5.20
CA VAL A 104 -26.76 -12.32 -5.30
C VAL A 104 -27.70 -12.67 -4.15
N ARG A 105 -28.71 -13.49 -4.43
CA ARG A 105 -29.59 -14.09 -3.45
C ARG A 105 -29.16 -15.53 -3.20
N ILE A 106 -28.83 -15.83 -1.95
CA ILE A 106 -28.53 -17.18 -1.48
C ILE A 106 -29.75 -17.68 -0.71
N GLN A 107 -30.24 -18.84 -1.07
CA GLN A 107 -31.36 -19.50 -0.43
C GLN A 107 -30.86 -20.79 0.26
N ASP A 108 -31.39 -21.07 1.43
CA ASP A 108 -31.10 -22.33 2.11
C ASP A 108 -31.50 -23.53 1.24
N ILE A 109 -30.79 -24.65 1.41
CA ILE A 109 -31.03 -25.91 0.69
C ILE A 109 -32.35 -26.54 1.15
N ASP A 110 -32.73 -26.32 2.41
CA ASP A 110 -33.96 -26.84 2.99
C ASP A 110 -35.09 -25.79 2.95
N ASN A 111 -35.98 -25.93 1.98
CA ASN A 111 -37.13 -25.02 1.81
C ASN A 111 -38.08 -25.00 3.02
N GLN A 112 -38.01 -25.98 3.94
CA GLN A 112 -38.87 -26.06 5.13
C GLN A 112 -38.14 -25.55 6.40
N LEU A 113 -36.87 -25.27 6.34
CA LEU A 113 -36.10 -24.86 7.52
C LEU A 113 -36.64 -23.56 8.11
N VAL A 114 -36.92 -22.57 7.27
CA VAL A 114 -37.48 -21.28 7.73
C VAL A 114 -38.82 -21.47 8.44
N SER A 115 -39.73 -22.25 7.85
CA SER A 115 -41.04 -22.51 8.47
C SER A 115 -40.92 -23.27 9.80
N ARG A 116 -39.94 -24.18 9.91
CA ARG A 116 -39.67 -24.88 11.19
C ARG A 116 -39.09 -23.94 12.24
N LEU A 117 -38.21 -23.04 11.86
CA LEU A 117 -37.65 -22.04 12.77
C LEU A 117 -38.70 -20.99 13.22
N GLU A 118 -39.62 -20.60 12.33
CA GLU A 118 -40.76 -19.76 12.65
C GLU A 118 -41.70 -20.47 13.66
N ALA A 119 -41.99 -21.75 13.46
CA ALA A 119 -42.79 -22.53 14.42
C ALA A 119 -42.06 -22.68 15.78
N GLN A 120 -40.74 -22.83 15.81
CA GLN A 120 -39.97 -22.85 17.05
C GLN A 120 -39.99 -21.49 17.74
N LEU A 121 -39.87 -20.38 17.01
CA LEU A 121 -40.00 -19.03 17.57
C LEU A 121 -41.37 -18.83 18.19
N GLU A 122 -42.45 -19.15 17.49
CA GLU A 122 -43.80 -19.04 18.00
C GLU A 122 -44.03 -19.89 19.27
N ALA A 123 -43.43 -21.09 19.32
CA ALA A 123 -43.50 -21.93 20.53
C ALA A 123 -42.74 -21.33 21.71
N ALA A 124 -41.55 -20.73 21.45
CA ALA A 124 -40.78 -20.04 22.47
C ALA A 124 -41.48 -18.76 22.96
N GLU A 125 -42.14 -18.01 22.07
CA GLU A 125 -42.93 -16.82 22.44
C GLU A 125 -44.11 -17.20 23.36
N ARG A 126 -44.84 -18.28 23.02
CA ARG A 126 -45.91 -18.79 23.88
C ARG A 126 -45.39 -19.27 25.24
N LYS A 127 -44.26 -19.96 25.29
CA LYS A 127 -43.60 -20.37 26.55
C LYS A 127 -43.22 -19.18 27.40
N PHE A 128 -42.65 -18.12 26.80
CA PHE A 128 -42.28 -16.89 27.50
C PHE A 128 -43.52 -16.18 28.06
N ALA A 129 -44.60 -16.00 27.27
CA ALA A 129 -45.82 -15.36 27.71
C ALA A 129 -46.46 -16.12 28.89
N ALA A 130 -46.51 -17.45 28.84
CA ALA A 130 -47.03 -18.28 29.95
C ALA A 130 -46.19 -18.16 31.22
N ALA A 131 -44.85 -18.09 31.08
CA ALA A 131 -43.95 -17.89 32.23
C ALA A 131 -44.10 -16.47 32.84
N GLU A 132 -44.29 -15.46 32.01
CA GLU A 132 -44.55 -14.10 32.45
C GLU A 132 -45.86 -13.99 33.24
N GLU A 133 -46.95 -14.57 32.74
CA GLU A 133 -48.26 -14.62 33.43
C GLU A 133 -48.17 -15.40 34.76
N ALA A 134 -47.41 -16.50 34.80
CA ALA A 134 -47.19 -17.26 36.02
C ALA A 134 -46.43 -16.46 37.09
N VAL A 135 -45.44 -15.70 36.70
CA VAL A 135 -44.69 -14.78 37.61
C VAL A 135 -45.64 -13.70 38.15
N GLU A 136 -46.44 -13.09 37.29
CA GLU A 136 -47.38 -12.03 37.73
C GLU A 136 -48.44 -12.57 38.70
N THR A 137 -48.98 -13.73 38.40
CA THR A 137 -49.93 -14.41 39.31
C THR A 137 -49.26 -14.73 40.67
N ALA A 138 -48.06 -15.22 40.68
CA ALA A 138 -47.34 -15.51 41.91
C ALA A 138 -46.96 -14.25 42.71
N ARG A 139 -46.65 -13.15 42.02
CA ARG A 139 -46.44 -11.85 42.70
C ARG A 139 -47.67 -11.34 43.40
N ILE A 140 -48.85 -11.46 42.75
CA ILE A 140 -50.13 -11.07 43.36
C ILE A 140 -50.41 -11.93 44.60
N ASP A 141 -50.21 -13.27 44.54
CA ASP A 141 -50.36 -14.16 45.67
C ASP A 141 -49.39 -13.84 46.81
N TYR A 142 -48.11 -13.59 46.47
CA TYR A 142 -47.10 -13.16 47.45
C TYR A 142 -47.50 -11.86 48.15
N ALA A 143 -47.88 -10.82 47.44
CA ALA A 143 -48.28 -9.55 48.00
C ALA A 143 -49.52 -9.68 48.93
N ARG A 144 -50.46 -10.55 48.57
CA ARG A 144 -51.62 -10.87 49.40
C ARG A 144 -51.20 -11.55 50.70
N ARG A 145 -50.30 -12.56 50.65
CA ARG A 145 -49.79 -13.27 51.83
C ARG A 145 -48.93 -12.41 52.72
N GLU A 146 -48.20 -11.47 52.14
CA GLU A 146 -47.38 -10.49 52.86
C GLU A 146 -48.28 -9.57 53.73
N SER A 147 -49.36 -9.03 53.18
CA SER A 147 -50.35 -8.22 53.94
C SER A 147 -50.99 -9.02 55.04
N LEU A 148 -51.44 -10.27 54.75
CA LEU A 148 -52.06 -11.12 55.77
C LEU A 148 -51.11 -11.55 56.88
N PHE A 149 -49.78 -11.68 56.56
CA PHE A 149 -48.72 -11.99 57.54
C PHE A 149 -48.51 -10.77 58.47
N GLU A 150 -48.48 -9.57 57.96
CA GLU A 150 -48.37 -8.34 58.72
C GLU A 150 -49.56 -8.18 59.70
N GLU A 151 -50.79 -8.62 59.29
CA GLU A 151 -51.98 -8.65 60.09
C GLU A 151 -52.04 -9.83 61.12
N GLY A 152 -50.99 -10.77 61.02
CA GLY A 152 -50.95 -11.92 61.92
C GLY A 152 -51.95 -13.06 61.55
N LEU A 153 -52.54 -13.02 60.36
CA LEU A 153 -53.59 -13.98 59.90
C LEU A 153 -52.98 -15.19 59.12
N VAL A 154 -51.71 -15.17 58.74
CA VAL A 154 -51.04 -16.25 58.01
C VAL A 154 -49.72 -16.63 58.68
N SER A 155 -49.34 -17.91 58.58
CA SER A 155 -48.10 -18.40 59.14
C SER A 155 -46.86 -17.88 58.40
N ARG A 156 -45.73 -17.76 59.09
CA ARG A 156 -44.45 -17.42 58.48
C ARG A 156 -44.05 -18.43 57.40
N TYR A 157 -44.38 -19.68 57.57
CA TYR A 157 -44.09 -20.70 56.56
C TYR A 157 -44.84 -20.44 55.24
N ASP A 158 -46.15 -20.05 55.30
CA ASP A 158 -46.93 -19.78 54.09
C ASP A 158 -46.43 -18.52 53.32
N TYR A 159 -45.98 -17.49 54.07
CA TYR A 159 -45.36 -16.31 53.50
C TYR A 159 -44.01 -16.66 52.80
N GLU A 160 -43.12 -17.42 53.49
CA GLU A 160 -41.82 -17.81 52.93
C GLU A 160 -42.00 -18.72 51.69
N GLN A 161 -43.02 -19.62 51.70
CA GLN A 161 -43.36 -20.46 50.55
C GLN A 161 -43.77 -19.64 49.32
N ALA A 162 -44.60 -18.61 49.51
CA ALA A 162 -44.99 -17.72 48.41
C ALA A 162 -43.79 -16.97 47.83
N ARG A 163 -42.86 -16.51 48.69
CA ARG A 163 -41.63 -15.84 48.27
C ARG A 163 -40.75 -16.78 47.45
N ILE A 164 -40.58 -18.03 47.90
CA ILE A 164 -39.77 -19.04 47.15
C ILE A 164 -40.42 -19.31 45.80
N LYS A 165 -41.78 -19.40 45.74
CA LYS A 165 -42.49 -19.64 44.51
C LYS A 165 -42.29 -18.53 43.46
N VAL A 166 -42.27 -17.27 43.87
CA VAL A 166 -41.94 -16.14 43.00
C VAL A 166 -40.52 -16.27 42.43
N GLN A 167 -39.53 -16.63 43.28
CA GLN A 167 -38.16 -16.81 42.81
C GLN A 167 -38.03 -17.98 41.83
N GLU A 168 -38.69 -19.10 42.10
CA GLU A 168 -38.71 -20.26 41.20
C GLU A 168 -39.27 -19.90 39.82
N LEU A 169 -40.38 -19.17 39.77
CA LEU A 169 -41.03 -18.74 38.54
C LEU A 169 -40.24 -17.67 37.80
N LEU A 170 -39.52 -16.78 38.52
CA LEU A 170 -38.60 -15.84 37.90
C LEU A 170 -37.44 -16.54 37.18
N VAL A 171 -36.89 -17.62 37.76
CA VAL A 171 -35.89 -18.45 37.08
C VAL A 171 -36.45 -19.08 35.81
N SER A 172 -37.70 -19.62 35.91
CA SER A 172 -38.37 -20.20 34.74
C SER A 172 -38.62 -19.18 33.63
N GLN A 173 -38.99 -17.92 34.01
CA GLN A 173 -39.14 -16.82 33.06
C GLN A 173 -37.81 -16.47 32.37
N GLN A 174 -36.69 -16.45 33.12
CA GLN A 174 -35.34 -16.22 32.54
C GLN A 174 -34.95 -17.31 31.56
N GLU A 175 -35.22 -18.58 31.87
CA GLU A 175 -35.02 -19.70 30.96
C GLU A 175 -35.86 -19.56 29.68
N ALA A 176 -37.15 -19.23 29.81
CA ALA A 176 -37.99 -18.97 28.65
C ALA A 176 -37.52 -17.79 27.80
N THR A 177 -36.97 -16.75 28.44
CA THR A 177 -36.35 -15.61 27.75
C THR A 177 -35.11 -16.04 26.96
N ALA A 178 -34.27 -16.89 27.54
CA ALA A 178 -33.08 -17.44 26.84
C ALA A 178 -33.50 -18.27 25.63
N ASP A 179 -34.49 -19.14 25.77
CA ASP A 179 -35.02 -19.94 24.67
C ASP A 179 -35.58 -19.07 23.54
N LEU A 180 -36.33 -18.01 23.87
CA LEU A 180 -36.86 -17.06 22.91
C LEU A 180 -35.75 -16.34 22.14
N ASN A 181 -34.73 -15.86 22.86
CA ASN A 181 -33.56 -15.20 22.22
C ASN A 181 -32.79 -16.15 21.33
N ASN A 182 -32.63 -17.42 21.71
CA ASN A 182 -32.02 -18.45 20.89
C ASN A 182 -32.80 -18.71 19.60
N ALA A 183 -34.13 -18.85 19.72
CA ALA A 183 -35.02 -19.06 18.56
C ALA A 183 -34.96 -17.86 17.59
N ARG A 184 -35.00 -16.61 18.10
CA ARG A 184 -34.86 -15.39 17.29
C ARG A 184 -33.50 -15.33 16.57
N THR A 185 -32.42 -15.64 17.28
CA THR A 185 -31.09 -15.65 16.72
C THR A 185 -30.96 -16.70 15.60
N ASN A 186 -31.50 -17.89 15.82
CA ASN A 186 -31.48 -18.95 14.82
C ASN A 186 -32.28 -18.59 13.56
N LEU A 187 -33.46 -18.01 13.72
CA LEU A 187 -34.27 -17.55 12.59
C LEU A 187 -33.56 -16.41 11.83
N SER A 188 -32.97 -15.45 12.53
CA SER A 188 -32.26 -14.32 11.89
C SER A 188 -31.02 -14.75 11.09
N ARG A 189 -30.38 -15.85 11.48
CA ARG A 189 -29.20 -16.41 10.76
C ARG A 189 -29.55 -17.18 9.52
N GLN A 190 -30.75 -17.74 9.41
CA GLN A 190 -31.16 -18.68 8.36
C GLN A 190 -32.09 -18.08 7.30
N GLY A 191 -32.45 -16.81 7.41
CA GLY A 191 -33.20 -16.11 6.37
C GLY A 191 -32.47 -16.11 5.02
N SER A 192 -33.23 -16.10 3.91
CA SER A 192 -32.62 -15.94 2.58
C SER A 192 -31.76 -14.68 2.59
N GLN A 193 -30.45 -14.83 2.39
CA GLN A 193 -29.56 -13.70 2.47
C GLN A 193 -29.40 -13.08 1.09
N LEU A 194 -29.76 -11.83 1.03
CA LEU A 194 -29.43 -10.96 -0.07
C LEU A 194 -28.07 -10.35 0.21
N VAL A 195 -27.08 -10.72 -0.56
CA VAL A 195 -25.76 -10.10 -0.55
C VAL A 195 -25.84 -8.83 -1.37
N THR A 196 -25.50 -7.70 -0.74
CA THR A 196 -25.58 -6.37 -1.34
C THR A 196 -24.18 -5.75 -1.50
N ALA A 197 -24.07 -4.76 -2.39
CA ALA A 197 -22.86 -4.00 -2.59
C ALA A 197 -22.53 -3.16 -1.33
N PRO A 198 -21.29 -3.23 -0.81
CA PRO A 198 -20.92 -2.47 0.39
C PRO A 198 -20.83 -0.95 0.14
N ARG A 199 -20.56 -0.54 -1.08
CA ARG A 199 -20.45 0.84 -1.56
C ARG A 199 -20.55 0.92 -3.08
N ASP A 200 -20.54 2.13 -3.64
CA ASP A 200 -20.55 2.35 -5.08
C ASP A 200 -19.27 1.77 -5.72
N GLY A 201 -19.43 1.08 -6.85
CA GLY A 201 -18.29 0.44 -7.52
C GLY A 201 -18.70 -0.39 -8.72
N THR A 202 -17.79 -1.26 -9.15
CA THR A 202 -17.97 -2.14 -10.29
C THR A 202 -17.67 -3.60 -9.90
N ILE A 203 -18.50 -4.52 -10.37
CA ILE A 203 -18.22 -5.96 -10.25
C ILE A 203 -17.15 -6.31 -11.28
N VAL A 204 -15.99 -6.79 -10.80
CA VAL A 204 -14.87 -7.13 -11.67
C VAL A 204 -15.04 -8.52 -12.26
N HIS A 205 -15.41 -9.47 -11.40
CA HIS A 205 -15.57 -10.86 -11.78
C HIS A 205 -16.56 -11.57 -10.86
N VAL A 206 -17.42 -12.40 -11.43
CA VAL A 206 -18.34 -13.30 -10.73
C VAL A 206 -17.73 -14.71 -10.73
N GLU A 207 -17.30 -15.19 -9.56
CA GLU A 207 -16.56 -16.45 -9.41
C GLU A 207 -17.45 -17.67 -9.30
N ALA A 208 -18.58 -17.53 -8.62
CA ALA A 208 -19.48 -18.65 -8.39
C ALA A 208 -20.36 -18.90 -9.63
N GLY A 209 -20.40 -20.14 -10.03
CA GLY A 209 -21.12 -20.58 -11.24
C GLY A 209 -22.61 -20.27 -11.27
N ASP A 210 -23.29 -20.88 -12.21
CA ASP A 210 -24.70 -20.67 -12.58
C ASP A 210 -25.69 -20.87 -11.41
N GLN A 211 -26.93 -20.44 -11.64
CA GLN A 211 -28.07 -20.68 -10.74
C GLN A 211 -28.10 -22.15 -10.30
N ALA A 212 -28.40 -22.39 -9.03
CA ALA A 212 -28.40 -23.68 -8.37
C ALA A 212 -27.04 -24.23 -7.86
N THR A 213 -25.94 -23.47 -8.03
CA THR A 213 -24.65 -23.83 -7.39
C THR A 213 -24.75 -23.74 -5.88
N ILE A 214 -24.29 -24.79 -5.18
CA ILE A 214 -24.21 -24.80 -3.72
C ILE A 214 -22.91 -24.13 -3.29
N VAL A 215 -23.02 -23.13 -2.40
CA VAL A 215 -21.90 -22.40 -1.82
C VAL A 215 -21.88 -22.59 -0.30
N SER A 216 -20.69 -22.62 0.26
CA SER A 216 -20.48 -22.65 1.72
C SER A 216 -20.19 -21.23 2.25
N ALA A 217 -20.44 -20.99 3.53
CA ALA A 217 -20.02 -19.74 4.16
C ALA A 217 -18.52 -19.51 3.96
N GLY A 218 -18.15 -18.31 3.54
CA GLY A 218 -16.75 -17.94 3.19
C GLY A 218 -16.37 -18.17 1.72
N THR A 219 -17.20 -18.86 0.90
CA THR A 219 -16.93 -19.01 -0.53
C THR A 219 -16.92 -17.66 -1.23
N LEU A 220 -15.91 -17.40 -2.06
CA LEU A 220 -15.82 -16.20 -2.90
C LEU A 220 -16.94 -16.24 -3.93
N LEU A 221 -17.76 -15.20 -3.95
CA LEU A 221 -18.88 -15.04 -4.88
C LEU A 221 -18.52 -14.11 -6.04
N ALA A 222 -17.96 -12.96 -5.71
CA ALA A 222 -17.59 -11.98 -6.71
C ALA A 222 -16.43 -11.10 -6.22
N SER A 223 -15.69 -10.54 -7.15
CA SER A 223 -14.67 -9.52 -6.92
C SER A 223 -15.25 -8.16 -7.23
N PHE A 224 -15.13 -7.23 -6.30
CA PHE A 224 -15.71 -5.90 -6.36
C PHE A 224 -14.62 -4.83 -6.30
N MET A 225 -14.68 -3.85 -7.19
CA MET A 225 -13.78 -2.69 -7.21
C MET A 225 -14.57 -1.43 -6.88
N PRO A 226 -14.22 -0.72 -5.82
CA PRO A 226 -14.86 0.54 -5.46
C PRO A 226 -14.67 1.61 -6.53
N ALA A 227 -15.66 2.51 -6.68
CA ALA A 227 -15.54 3.70 -7.49
C ALA A 227 -14.76 4.82 -6.76
N ASN A 228 -14.27 5.79 -7.52
CA ASN A 228 -13.60 7.00 -7.01
C ASN A 228 -12.44 6.70 -6.06
N VAL A 229 -11.55 5.81 -6.47
CA VAL A 229 -10.38 5.42 -5.71
C VAL A 229 -9.22 6.40 -5.91
N GLU A 230 -8.55 6.79 -4.84
CA GLU A 230 -7.31 7.54 -4.93
C GLU A 230 -6.19 6.61 -5.39
N ARG A 231 -5.66 6.87 -6.59
CA ARG A 231 -4.57 6.07 -7.18
C ARG A 231 -3.24 6.37 -6.52
N ALA A 232 -2.44 5.36 -6.39
CA ALA A 232 -1.05 5.43 -5.97
C ALA A 232 -0.20 4.49 -6.83
N VAL A 233 1.10 4.63 -6.77
CA VAL A 233 2.04 3.71 -7.39
C VAL A 233 2.91 3.11 -6.31
N GLU A 234 3.01 1.80 -6.28
CA GLU A 234 4.00 1.11 -5.46
C GLU A 234 5.23 0.80 -6.31
N ILE A 235 6.40 1.23 -5.84
CA ILE A 235 7.70 1.00 -6.49
C ILE A 235 8.53 0.12 -5.57
N TYR A 236 9.30 -0.80 -6.16
CA TYR A 236 10.16 -1.72 -5.43
C TYR A 236 11.62 -1.34 -5.63
N ILE A 237 12.25 -0.82 -4.58
CA ILE A 237 13.62 -0.30 -4.58
C ILE A 237 14.56 -1.30 -3.91
N ASP A 238 15.77 -1.38 -4.44
CA ASP A 238 16.84 -2.23 -3.90
C ASP A 238 17.28 -1.73 -2.51
N GLY A 239 17.64 -2.67 -1.62
CA GLY A 239 18.06 -2.37 -0.26
C GLY A 239 19.29 -1.47 -0.14
N ARG A 240 20.12 -1.40 -1.18
CA ARG A 240 21.28 -0.48 -1.22
C ARG A 240 20.87 0.98 -1.20
N ASP A 241 19.79 1.29 -1.90
CA ASP A 241 19.41 2.69 -2.18
C ASP A 241 18.32 3.20 -1.24
N ILE A 242 17.68 2.28 -0.50
CA ILE A 242 16.51 2.64 0.32
C ILE A 242 16.82 3.63 1.43
N GLY A 243 18.05 3.62 1.96
CA GLY A 243 18.46 4.55 3.02
C GLY A 243 18.40 6.03 2.64
N LEU A 244 18.30 6.34 1.34
CA LEU A 244 18.21 7.70 0.80
C LEU A 244 16.80 8.09 0.41
N VAL A 245 15.89 7.12 0.35
CA VAL A 245 14.50 7.36 -0.02
C VAL A 245 13.72 7.76 1.22
N ASN A 246 13.33 9.03 1.27
CA ASN A 246 12.53 9.59 2.34
C ASN A 246 11.17 10.06 1.81
N PRO A 247 10.13 10.09 2.65
CA PRO A 247 8.87 10.75 2.30
C PRO A 247 9.11 12.20 1.84
N GLY A 248 8.34 12.66 0.85
CA GLY A 248 8.50 13.97 0.24
C GLY A 248 9.47 14.02 -0.95
N ARG A 249 10.21 12.96 -1.25
CA ARG A 249 11.09 12.90 -2.43
C ARG A 249 10.25 12.87 -3.70
N GLN A 250 10.72 13.59 -4.71
CA GLN A 250 10.10 13.60 -6.03
C GLN A 250 10.41 12.33 -6.80
N VAL A 251 9.42 11.87 -7.55
CA VAL A 251 9.51 10.65 -8.36
C VAL A 251 9.08 10.95 -9.79
N ARG A 252 9.79 10.38 -10.74
CA ARG A 252 9.38 10.32 -12.13
C ARG A 252 8.84 8.93 -12.43
N LEU A 253 7.64 8.86 -13.00
CA LEU A 253 6.94 7.61 -13.30
C LEU A 253 6.79 7.44 -14.80
N GLU A 254 7.06 6.25 -15.27
CA GLU A 254 6.75 5.78 -16.61
C GLU A 254 5.64 4.74 -16.48
N PHE A 255 4.55 4.94 -17.19
CA PHE A 255 3.46 3.99 -17.24
C PHE A 255 3.54 3.14 -18.51
N GLU A 256 3.17 1.88 -18.41
CA GLU A 256 3.11 0.96 -19.53
C GLU A 256 2.20 1.53 -20.65
N GLY A 257 2.70 1.49 -21.89
CA GLY A 257 1.99 2.06 -23.04
C GLY A 257 2.30 3.55 -23.32
N TRP A 258 3.04 4.23 -22.45
CA TRP A 258 3.49 5.60 -22.65
C TRP A 258 5.00 5.63 -22.89
N PRO A 259 5.45 5.99 -24.11
CA PRO A 259 6.89 6.05 -24.37
C PRO A 259 7.53 7.15 -23.54
N ALA A 260 8.51 6.78 -22.73
CA ALA A 260 9.26 7.69 -21.89
C ALA A 260 10.76 7.61 -22.19
N PHE A 261 11.42 8.76 -22.20
CA PHE A 261 12.86 8.88 -22.26
C PHE A 261 13.34 9.67 -21.05
N GLN A 262 14.17 9.05 -20.23
CA GLN A 262 14.78 9.71 -19.08
C GLN A 262 16.30 9.57 -19.14
N PHE A 263 17.00 10.69 -18.96
CA PHE A 263 18.43 10.73 -18.78
C PHE A 263 18.76 10.77 -17.28
N SER A 264 19.46 9.75 -16.78
CA SER A 264 20.01 9.78 -15.42
C SER A 264 20.90 11.00 -15.24
N GLY A 265 20.77 11.68 -14.09
CA GLY A 265 21.56 12.86 -13.76
C GLY A 265 20.99 14.21 -14.22
N ILE A 266 20.07 14.23 -15.16
CA ILE A 266 19.46 15.46 -15.67
C ILE A 266 17.92 15.31 -15.63
N PRO A 267 17.29 15.41 -14.45
CA PRO A 267 15.87 15.06 -14.28
C PRO A 267 14.90 15.97 -15.04
N ASN A 268 15.33 17.19 -15.38
CA ASN A 268 14.50 18.17 -16.09
C ASN A 268 14.36 17.89 -17.60
N HIS A 269 15.04 16.88 -18.12
CA HIS A 269 15.00 16.48 -19.54
C HIS A 269 14.30 15.13 -19.76
N ALA A 270 13.47 14.71 -18.80
CA ALA A 270 12.63 13.53 -18.97
C ALA A 270 11.42 13.85 -19.85
N ILE A 271 11.19 13.05 -20.88
CA ILE A 271 10.06 13.18 -21.80
C ILE A 271 9.11 11.99 -21.56
N GLY A 272 7.81 12.26 -21.44
CA GLY A 272 6.79 11.21 -21.28
C GLY A 272 6.73 10.59 -19.88
N THR A 273 7.40 11.17 -18.88
CA THR A 273 7.31 10.75 -17.48
C THR A 273 6.32 11.63 -16.72
N PHE A 274 5.69 11.04 -15.71
CA PHE A 274 4.70 11.70 -14.86
C PHE A 274 5.28 11.96 -13.46
N GLY A 275 4.87 13.05 -12.84
CA GLY A 275 5.32 13.43 -11.51
C GLY A 275 4.65 12.63 -10.40
N GLY A 276 5.41 12.28 -9.38
CA GLY A 276 4.92 11.69 -8.15
C GLY A 276 5.74 12.16 -6.95
N GLU A 277 5.20 11.93 -5.77
CA GLU A 277 5.84 12.22 -4.50
C GLU A 277 5.81 10.98 -3.61
N VAL A 278 6.93 10.66 -2.97
CA VAL A 278 7.00 9.55 -1.99
C VAL A 278 6.18 9.90 -0.76
N VAL A 279 5.20 9.06 -0.45
CA VAL A 279 4.36 9.20 0.76
C VAL A 279 4.86 8.32 1.89
N PHE A 280 5.23 7.08 1.55
CA PHE A 280 5.56 6.07 2.53
C PHE A 280 6.66 5.14 2.01
N VAL A 281 7.58 4.80 2.88
CA VAL A 281 8.64 3.82 2.65
C VAL A 281 8.44 2.67 3.64
N GLU A 282 8.29 1.47 3.15
CA GLU A 282 8.11 0.29 4.01
C GLU A 282 9.39 0.01 4.79
N PRO A 283 9.33 -0.14 6.14
CA PRO A 283 10.53 -0.31 6.97
C PRO A 283 11.14 -1.71 6.87
N SER A 284 10.42 -2.67 6.29
CA SER A 284 10.85 -4.07 6.16
C SER A 284 11.01 -4.47 4.69
N ALA A 285 12.05 -5.24 4.40
CA ALA A 285 12.25 -5.82 3.08
C ALA A 285 11.24 -6.95 2.82
N ARG A 286 10.82 -7.08 1.57
CA ARG A 286 10.06 -8.24 1.08
C ARG A 286 10.98 -9.46 0.92
N ALA A 287 10.39 -10.61 0.58
CA ALA A 287 11.13 -11.85 0.39
C ALA A 287 12.19 -11.78 -0.75
N ASP A 288 12.04 -10.85 -1.69
CA ASP A 288 12.98 -10.59 -2.78
C ASP A 288 14.08 -9.57 -2.42
N GLY A 289 14.15 -9.13 -1.15
CA GLY A 289 15.12 -8.15 -0.65
C GLY A 289 14.84 -6.71 -1.03
N ARG A 290 13.72 -6.42 -1.70
CA ARG A 290 13.33 -5.08 -2.10
C ARG A 290 12.38 -4.44 -1.09
N PHE A 291 12.41 -3.12 -1.02
CA PHE A 291 11.54 -2.31 -0.19
C PHE A 291 10.44 -1.67 -1.03
N ARG A 292 9.23 -1.70 -0.52
CA ARG A 292 8.10 -1.05 -1.17
C ARG A 292 8.04 0.42 -0.79
N VAL A 293 7.95 1.26 -1.80
CA VAL A 293 7.79 2.72 -1.70
C VAL A 293 6.44 3.08 -2.31
N LEU A 294 5.60 3.78 -1.56
CA LEU A 294 4.29 4.25 -2.01
C LEU A 294 4.41 5.69 -2.48
N VAL A 295 3.95 5.94 -3.68
CA VAL A 295 4.03 7.23 -4.39
C VAL A 295 2.63 7.69 -4.71
N LYS A 296 2.30 8.93 -4.38
CA LYS A 296 1.07 9.62 -4.80
C LYS A 296 1.34 10.49 -6.03
N GLU A 297 0.28 10.87 -6.70
CA GLU A 297 0.33 11.90 -7.74
C GLU A 297 0.82 13.21 -7.15
N SER A 298 1.81 13.83 -7.79
CA SER A 298 2.25 15.18 -7.45
C SER A 298 1.60 16.17 -8.41
N THR A 299 0.85 17.10 -7.84
CA THR A 299 0.28 18.24 -8.57
C THR A 299 1.24 19.40 -8.67
N ASP A 300 2.31 19.40 -7.88
CA ASP A 300 3.38 20.37 -8.04
C ASP A 300 3.95 20.18 -9.43
N ALA A 301 3.68 21.16 -10.26
CA ALA A 301 4.13 21.22 -11.63
C ALA A 301 5.66 21.06 -11.71
N ILE A 302 6.11 19.81 -11.57
CA ILE A 302 7.34 19.46 -12.23
C ILE A 302 6.95 19.54 -13.70
N ASP A 303 6.90 20.80 -14.10
CA ASP A 303 6.70 21.26 -15.44
C ASP A 303 5.90 20.26 -16.27
N CYS A 304 4.58 20.44 -16.22
CA CYS A 304 3.80 20.00 -17.33
C CYS A 304 4.48 20.58 -18.56
N PHE A 305 5.45 19.87 -19.03
CA PHE A 305 6.20 20.17 -20.24
C PHE A 305 6.47 21.66 -20.49
N ASN A 306 7.68 22.09 -20.21
CA ASN A 306 8.17 23.38 -20.66
C ASN A 306 7.79 23.60 -22.15
N GLY A 307 6.62 24.18 -22.39
CA GLY A 307 6.20 24.88 -23.59
C GLY A 307 6.36 24.26 -24.99
N GLN A 308 6.96 23.08 -25.14
CA GLN A 308 7.37 22.52 -26.44
C GLN A 308 6.63 21.25 -26.90
N GLN A 309 5.46 20.99 -26.35
CA GLN A 309 4.69 19.83 -26.84
C GLN A 309 3.73 20.20 -27.98
N PRO A 310 3.54 19.26 -28.93
CA PRO A 310 2.53 19.43 -29.98
C PRO A 310 1.13 19.51 -29.34
N ASP A 311 0.28 20.35 -29.91
CA ASP A 311 -1.03 20.71 -29.35
C ASP A 311 -1.95 19.52 -29.03
N PHE A 312 -1.78 18.36 -29.68
CA PHE A 312 -2.55 17.16 -29.38
C PHE A 312 -2.22 16.56 -28.00
N ALA A 313 -0.97 16.67 -27.55
CA ALA A 313 -0.55 16.17 -26.27
C ALA A 313 -0.95 17.13 -25.12
N ARG A 314 -1.06 18.43 -25.39
CA ARG A 314 -1.56 19.44 -24.44
C ARG A 314 -2.99 19.20 -23.99
N ASN A 315 -3.85 18.74 -24.88
CA ASN A 315 -5.26 18.48 -24.58
C ASN A 315 -5.49 17.12 -23.88
N MET A 316 -4.52 16.22 -23.91
CA MET A 316 -4.63 14.90 -23.28
C MET A 316 -4.05 14.84 -21.85
N ILE A 317 -3.23 15.80 -21.48
CA ILE A 317 -2.48 15.75 -20.22
C ILE A 317 -2.74 17.05 -19.44
N ASN A 318 -3.81 17.08 -18.68
CA ASN A 318 -3.93 17.99 -17.55
C ASN A 318 -2.90 17.55 -16.52
N CYS A 319 -1.67 18.02 -16.64
CA CYS A 319 -0.56 17.95 -15.66
C CYS A 319 -0.58 16.90 -14.54
N GLY A 320 -1.47 15.95 -14.59
CA GLY A 320 -1.65 14.82 -13.67
C GLY A 320 -1.38 13.49 -14.35
N TRP A 321 -1.52 12.41 -13.62
CA TRP A 321 -1.45 11.08 -14.19
C TRP A 321 -2.54 10.88 -15.25
N PRO A 322 -2.29 10.05 -16.26
CA PRO A 322 -3.31 9.75 -17.27
C PRO A 322 -4.61 9.25 -16.63
N PRO A 323 -5.77 9.54 -17.25
CA PRO A 323 -7.07 9.10 -16.74
C PRO A 323 -7.14 7.58 -16.51
N GLU A 324 -8.04 7.14 -15.65
CA GLU A 324 -8.23 5.71 -15.33
C GLU A 324 -8.57 4.85 -16.55
N SER A 325 -9.17 5.44 -17.58
CA SER A 325 -9.43 4.74 -18.83
C SER A 325 -8.16 4.26 -19.55
N PHE A 326 -7.04 4.94 -19.33
CA PHE A 326 -5.74 4.60 -19.92
C PHE A 326 -4.83 3.82 -18.98
N ILE A 327 -4.86 4.14 -17.69
CA ILE A 327 -4.00 3.48 -16.68
C ILE A 327 -4.88 2.88 -15.61
N ARG A 328 -5.06 1.58 -15.70
CA ARG A 328 -5.87 0.80 -14.76
C ARG A 328 -5.05 0.35 -13.55
N LEU A 329 -5.73 0.05 -12.44
CA LEU A 329 -5.11 -0.58 -11.29
C LEU A 329 -4.44 -1.90 -11.71
N GLY A 330 -3.23 -2.13 -11.20
CA GLY A 330 -2.42 -3.29 -11.56
C GLY A 330 -1.52 -3.09 -12.78
N ALA A 331 -1.66 -1.98 -13.53
CA ALA A 331 -0.77 -1.66 -14.65
C ALA A 331 0.68 -1.55 -14.18
N ASN A 332 1.61 -2.06 -15.00
CA ASN A 332 3.02 -1.97 -14.70
C ASN A 332 3.52 -0.53 -14.87
N THR A 333 4.47 -0.17 -14.03
CA THR A 333 5.13 1.13 -14.08
C THR A 333 6.60 0.98 -13.72
N ARG A 334 7.40 1.96 -14.10
CA ARG A 334 8.76 2.12 -13.61
C ARG A 334 8.88 3.49 -12.98
N GLY A 335 9.50 3.55 -11.80
CA GLY A 335 9.72 4.79 -11.08
C GLY A 335 11.20 5.10 -10.93
N TRP A 336 11.56 6.38 -11.06
CA TRP A 336 12.87 6.95 -10.72
C TRP A 336 12.68 7.96 -9.60
N ILE A 337 13.21 7.64 -8.43
CA ILE A 337 13.18 8.51 -7.27
C ILE A 337 14.39 9.43 -7.35
N LEU A 338 14.16 10.74 -7.31
CA LEU A 338 15.20 11.75 -7.35
C LEU A 338 15.81 11.91 -5.96
N LEU A 339 17.12 11.70 -5.89
CA LEU A 339 17.91 11.82 -4.67
C LEU A 339 18.67 13.15 -4.64
N ASP A 340 19.76 13.20 -3.91
CA ASP A 340 20.56 14.42 -3.77
C ASP A 340 21.39 14.73 -5.02
N THR A 341 21.76 15.99 -5.17
CA THR A 341 22.64 16.46 -6.25
C THR A 341 24.08 16.42 -5.79
N VAL A 342 24.91 15.69 -6.51
CA VAL A 342 26.34 15.52 -6.26
C VAL A 342 27.16 15.96 -7.48
N SER A 343 28.49 16.01 -7.37
CA SER A 343 29.34 16.21 -8.55
C SER A 343 29.41 14.96 -9.42
N LEU A 344 29.49 15.13 -10.74
CA LEU A 344 29.60 14.02 -11.69
C LEU A 344 30.78 13.10 -11.37
N GLY A 345 31.91 13.67 -10.96
CA GLY A 345 33.11 12.91 -10.58
C GLY A 345 32.88 12.03 -9.36
N PHE A 346 32.16 12.51 -8.35
CA PHE A 346 31.78 11.74 -7.18
C PHE A 346 30.88 10.57 -7.56
N GLU A 347 29.88 10.82 -8.41
CA GLU A 347 28.96 9.77 -8.85
C GLU A 347 29.68 8.66 -9.65
N LEU A 348 30.57 9.03 -10.57
CA LEU A 348 31.38 8.07 -11.30
C LEU A 348 32.30 7.26 -10.36
N TRP A 349 32.94 7.92 -9.39
CA TRP A 349 33.77 7.24 -8.40
C TRP A 349 32.96 6.27 -7.55
N ARG A 350 31.78 6.69 -7.12
CA ARG A 350 30.83 5.85 -6.37
C ARG A 350 30.43 4.59 -7.16
N LEU A 351 30.03 4.77 -8.43
CA LEU A 351 29.62 3.67 -9.30
C LEU A 351 30.76 2.69 -9.54
N LEU A 352 31.99 3.17 -9.74
CA LEU A 352 33.18 2.31 -9.94
C LEU A 352 33.50 1.47 -8.69
N ASN A 353 33.27 2.01 -7.51
CA ASN A 353 33.55 1.33 -6.24
C ASN A 353 32.35 0.63 -5.64
N ASN A 354 31.19 0.67 -6.33
CA ASN A 354 29.94 0.05 -5.88
C ASN A 354 29.47 0.50 -4.47
N PHE A 355 29.77 1.76 -4.09
CA PHE A 355 29.29 2.34 -2.85
C PHE A 355 27.81 2.73 -2.96
N PRO A 356 27.02 2.64 -1.84
CA PRO A 356 25.68 3.20 -1.82
C PRO A 356 25.72 4.71 -2.01
N PRO A 357 24.64 5.34 -2.49
CA PRO A 357 24.51 6.80 -2.56
C PRO A 357 24.68 7.42 -1.17
N VAL A 358 25.16 8.65 -1.07
CA VAL A 358 25.42 9.35 0.20
C VAL A 358 24.26 10.26 0.54
N ASN A 359 23.82 10.22 1.78
CA ASN A 359 22.81 11.14 2.29
C ASN A 359 23.50 12.40 2.86
N SER A 360 23.40 13.52 2.17
CA SER A 360 23.97 14.79 2.62
C SER A 360 23.39 15.29 3.95
N ALA A 361 22.17 14.88 4.30
CA ALA A 361 21.52 15.27 5.56
C ALA A 361 22.15 14.62 6.82
N VAL A 362 22.96 13.57 6.67
CA VAL A 362 23.63 12.90 7.79
C VAL A 362 25.00 13.55 8.09
N VAL A 363 25.60 14.23 7.13
CA VAL A 363 26.93 14.83 7.27
C VAL A 363 26.91 16.14 8.05
N ASP A 364 25.77 16.85 8.08
CA ASP A 364 25.65 18.13 8.81
C ASP A 364 25.36 17.97 10.33
N ASN A 365 25.17 16.75 10.83
CA ASN A 365 24.88 16.46 12.25
C ASN A 365 25.96 15.65 12.98
N SER A 366 27.17 15.52 12.41
CA SER A 366 28.29 14.83 13.04
C SER A 366 29.44 15.77 13.45
#